data_d823fc5aafc4181240f9b4a42e4415a5
#
_entry.id   d823fc5aafc4181240f9b4a42e4415a5
#
_cell.length_a   1.000
_cell.length_b   1.000
_cell.length_c   1.000
_cell.angle_alpha   90.00
_cell.angle_beta   90.00
_cell.angle_gamma   90.00
#
_symmetry.space_group_name_H-M   'P 1'
#
loop_
_entity.id
_entity.type
_entity.pdbx_description
1 polymer ?
#
loop_
_entity_poly.entity_id
_entity_poly.type
_entity_poly.pdbx_seq_one_letter_code
_entity_poly.pdbx_strand_id
1 'polypeptide(L)'
;MSLDQVKPGKNVPDAFNVIIEIPMNADPVKYEVDKESGAIFVDRFMSTAMHYPTNYGYVPKTISGDGDPVDVLVITPVPLIPGVVVPCRPIGILKMEDEAGEDAKVLAVPVDKVLAIYTQWQKPEDLNPLRLKTIAHFFEHYKDLEPGKWVKVLGWEGPESAKKEILDGIANYDKQHGA
;
A
#
# COMPACT_ATOMS: atom_id res chain seq x y z
N MET A 1 11.54 11.20 16.49
CA MET A 1 10.06 11.00 16.42
C MET A 1 9.87 9.61 15.81
N SER A 2 9.19 8.72 16.52
CA SER A 2 9.04 7.33 16.06
C SER A 2 7.81 7.20 15.15
N LEU A 3 7.91 6.39 14.10
CA LEU A 3 6.83 6.19 13.12
C LEU A 3 5.59 5.51 13.74
N ASP A 4 5.76 4.82 14.86
CA ASP A 4 4.67 4.21 15.65
C ASP A 4 3.67 5.24 16.22
N GLN A 5 4.05 6.53 16.32
CA GLN A 5 3.18 7.62 16.79
C GLN A 5 2.29 8.19 15.68
N VAL A 6 2.53 7.84 14.43
CA VAL A 6 1.72 8.32 13.31
C VAL A 6 0.32 7.69 13.37
N LYS A 7 -0.70 8.53 13.25
CA LYS A 7 -2.11 8.11 13.22
C LYS A 7 -2.60 7.92 11.79
N PRO A 8 -3.67 7.13 11.57
CA PRO A 8 -4.23 6.90 10.23
C PRO A 8 -4.64 8.18 9.50
N GLY A 9 -4.97 9.23 10.23
CA GLY A 9 -5.43 10.51 9.69
C GLY A 9 -6.67 11.03 10.41
N LYS A 10 -7.08 12.27 10.08
CA LYS A 10 -8.24 12.91 10.72
C LYS A 10 -9.54 12.69 9.95
N ASN A 11 -9.45 12.44 8.64
CA ASN A 11 -10.61 12.33 7.73
C ASN A 11 -10.70 10.94 7.09
N VAL A 12 -10.30 9.89 7.81
CA VAL A 12 -10.44 8.52 7.32
C VAL A 12 -11.91 8.15 7.08
N PRO A 13 -12.24 7.45 6.02
CA PRO A 13 -11.37 6.88 4.99
C PRO A 13 -11.13 7.77 3.76
N ASP A 14 -11.69 8.98 3.71
CA ASP A 14 -11.59 9.86 2.53
C ASP A 14 -10.21 10.47 2.35
N ALA A 15 -9.49 10.70 3.46
CA ALA A 15 -8.09 11.08 3.48
C ALA A 15 -7.38 10.40 4.66
N PHE A 16 -6.25 9.77 4.37
CA PHE A 16 -5.49 8.99 5.33
C PHE A 16 -3.98 9.16 5.14
N ASN A 17 -3.21 8.85 6.16
CA ASN A 17 -1.76 8.91 6.13
C ASN A 17 -1.19 7.56 5.65
N VAL A 18 -0.18 7.62 4.81
CA VAL A 18 0.60 6.45 4.40
C VAL A 18 2.05 6.65 4.80
N ILE A 19 2.63 5.66 5.46
CA ILE A 19 4.08 5.59 5.70
C ILE A 19 4.69 4.82 4.54
N ILE A 20 5.61 5.45 3.81
CA ILE A 20 6.27 4.83 2.67
C ILE A 20 7.43 3.95 3.17
N GLU A 21 7.47 2.71 2.69
CA GLU A 21 8.55 1.76 2.97
C GLU A 21 9.45 1.57 1.76
N ILE A 22 8.88 1.42 0.56
CA ILE A 22 9.61 1.11 -0.67
C ILE A 22 9.33 2.19 -1.72
N PRO A 23 10.34 2.90 -2.20
CA PRO A 23 10.17 3.87 -3.27
C PRO A 23 9.78 3.21 -4.60
N MET A 24 8.98 3.91 -5.38
CA MET A 24 8.73 3.53 -6.78
C MET A 24 10.06 3.43 -7.54
N ASN A 25 10.19 2.41 -8.41
CA ASN A 25 11.38 2.13 -9.22
C ASN A 25 12.68 1.85 -8.43
N ALA A 26 12.59 1.60 -7.12
CA ALA A 26 13.73 1.15 -6.33
C ALA A 26 14.19 -0.25 -6.76
N ASP A 27 15.44 -0.56 -6.48
CA ASP A 27 15.95 -1.93 -6.61
C ASP A 27 15.08 -2.92 -5.81
N PRO A 28 15.07 -4.21 -6.19
CA PRO A 28 14.16 -5.19 -5.60
C PRO A 28 14.60 -5.59 -4.17
N VAL A 29 14.52 -4.65 -3.27
CA VAL A 29 14.75 -4.83 -1.83
C VAL A 29 13.44 -4.54 -1.11
N LYS A 30 12.98 -5.49 -0.28
CA LYS A 30 11.84 -5.27 0.59
C LYS A 30 12.33 -4.59 1.87
N TYR A 31 11.81 -3.40 2.12
CA TYR A 31 11.98 -2.66 3.37
C TYR A 31 10.70 -2.75 4.20
N GLU A 32 10.85 -2.84 5.49
CA GLU A 32 9.76 -2.84 6.46
C GLU A 32 10.05 -1.91 7.63
N VAL A 33 9.02 -1.21 8.11
CA VAL A 33 9.08 -0.46 9.36
C VAL A 33 8.84 -1.40 10.52
N ASP A 34 9.84 -1.57 11.37
CA ASP A 34 9.69 -2.31 12.62
C ASP A 34 8.77 -1.55 13.59
N LYS A 35 7.69 -2.20 14.01
CA LYS A 35 6.62 -1.59 14.81
C LYS A 35 7.03 -1.24 16.24
N GLU A 36 8.08 -1.86 16.75
CA GLU A 36 8.60 -1.56 18.10
C GLU A 36 9.54 -0.36 18.11
N SER A 37 10.52 -0.35 17.21
CA SER A 37 11.54 0.70 17.16
C SER A 37 11.18 1.87 16.26
N GLY A 38 10.26 1.68 15.30
CA GLY A 38 9.94 2.63 14.24
C GLY A 38 11.08 2.82 13.23
N ALA A 39 12.09 1.95 13.24
CA ALA A 39 13.19 1.97 12.28
C ALA A 39 12.82 1.19 11.03
N ILE A 40 13.44 1.55 9.90
CA ILE A 40 13.27 0.83 8.64
C ILE A 40 14.34 -0.25 8.54
N PHE A 41 13.91 -1.49 8.35
CA PHE A 41 14.78 -2.65 8.19
C PHE A 41 14.75 -3.14 6.75
N VAL A 42 15.84 -3.76 6.32
CA VAL A 42 15.83 -4.64 5.16
C VAL A 42 15.22 -5.97 5.60
N ASP A 43 14.00 -6.26 5.12
CA ASP A 43 13.37 -7.57 5.34
C ASP A 43 14.07 -8.63 4.49
N ARG A 44 14.18 -8.39 3.19
CA ARG A 44 14.86 -9.30 2.27
C ARG A 44 15.25 -8.65 0.96
N PHE A 45 16.22 -9.25 0.28
CA PHE A 45 16.49 -8.99 -1.14
C PHE A 45 15.56 -9.90 -1.96
N MET A 46 14.80 -9.29 -2.86
CA MET A 46 13.87 -10.05 -3.72
C MET A 46 14.64 -10.68 -4.88
N SER A 47 14.22 -11.89 -5.28
CA SER A 47 14.87 -12.61 -6.39
C SER A 47 14.43 -12.13 -7.77
N THR A 48 13.37 -11.32 -7.86
CA THR A 48 12.89 -10.76 -9.13
C THR A 48 13.81 -9.68 -9.68
N ALA A 49 13.84 -9.53 -11.00
CA ALA A 49 14.48 -8.39 -11.68
C ALA A 49 13.55 -7.18 -11.85
N MET A 50 12.28 -7.30 -11.45
CA MET A 50 11.30 -6.21 -11.54
C MET A 50 11.48 -5.21 -10.40
N HIS A 51 11.11 -3.94 -10.68
CA HIS A 51 11.04 -2.88 -9.69
C HIS A 51 9.61 -2.61 -9.28
N TYR A 52 9.39 -2.14 -8.05
CA TYR A 52 8.06 -1.71 -7.60
C TYR A 52 7.51 -0.63 -8.53
N PRO A 53 6.30 -0.81 -9.10
CA PRO A 53 5.77 0.14 -10.10
C PRO A 53 5.18 1.42 -9.48
N THR A 54 4.99 1.42 -8.16
CA THR A 54 4.50 2.55 -7.36
C THR A 54 5.29 2.64 -6.07
N ASN A 55 5.20 3.76 -5.34
CA ASN A 55 5.64 3.73 -3.96
C ASN A 55 4.76 2.75 -3.19
N TYR A 56 5.36 2.00 -2.30
CA TYR A 56 4.69 1.01 -1.47
C TYR A 56 4.84 1.41 0.00
N GLY A 57 3.76 1.31 0.74
CA GLY A 57 3.73 1.60 2.16
C GLY A 57 2.45 1.08 2.80
N TYR A 58 2.12 1.61 3.96
CA TYR A 58 0.97 1.12 4.73
C TYR A 58 0.24 2.23 5.46
N VAL A 59 -1.00 1.98 5.85
CA VAL A 59 -1.77 2.86 6.73
C VAL A 59 -1.40 2.53 8.19
N PRO A 60 -0.83 3.48 8.96
CA PRO A 60 -0.47 3.22 10.34
C PRO A 60 -1.70 2.92 11.21
N LYS A 61 -1.54 2.12 12.27
CA LYS A 61 -2.62 1.73 13.20
C LYS A 61 -3.79 1.04 12.48
N THR A 62 -3.46 0.10 11.58
CA THR A 62 -4.41 -0.79 10.91
C THR A 62 -3.93 -2.23 10.99
N ILE A 63 -4.87 -3.18 10.86
CA ILE A 63 -4.60 -4.62 10.74
C ILE A 63 -5.54 -5.17 9.67
N SER A 64 -4.98 -5.66 8.56
CA SER A 64 -5.70 -6.34 7.49
C SER A 64 -5.97 -7.81 7.84
N GLY A 65 -6.60 -8.54 6.93
CA GLY A 65 -7.01 -9.94 7.13
C GLY A 65 -5.85 -10.92 7.35
N ASP A 66 -4.67 -10.60 6.82
CA ASP A 66 -3.43 -11.38 6.98
C ASP A 66 -2.66 -11.07 8.29
N GLY A 67 -3.10 -10.09 9.07
CA GLY A 67 -2.49 -9.67 10.33
C GLY A 67 -1.47 -8.53 10.19
N ASP A 68 -1.15 -8.11 8.98
CA ASP A 68 -0.29 -6.97 8.69
C ASP A 68 -1.09 -5.68 8.53
N PRO A 69 -0.47 -4.49 8.58
CA PRO A 69 -1.14 -3.23 8.27
C PRO A 69 -1.73 -3.22 6.86
N VAL A 70 -2.75 -2.39 6.64
CA VAL A 70 -3.33 -2.18 5.30
C VAL A 70 -2.28 -1.61 4.35
N ASP A 71 -1.93 -2.36 3.33
CA ASP A 71 -0.96 -2.00 2.30
C ASP A 71 -1.51 -0.96 1.32
N VAL A 72 -0.65 -0.03 0.90
CA VAL A 72 -1.02 1.06 -0.01
C VAL A 72 0.00 1.24 -1.12
N LEU A 73 -0.51 1.30 -2.35
CA LEU A 73 0.22 1.66 -3.56
C LEU A 73 0.00 3.15 -3.81
N VAL A 74 1.03 3.97 -3.64
CA VAL A 74 0.92 5.43 -3.79
C VAL A 74 1.54 5.86 -5.11
N ILE A 75 0.72 6.43 -6.00
CA ILE A 75 1.17 6.97 -7.28
C ILE A 75 1.65 8.40 -7.09
N THR A 76 2.88 8.64 -7.50
CA THR A 76 3.51 9.99 -7.56
C THR A 76 4.32 10.14 -8.83
N PRO A 77 4.67 11.36 -9.26
CA PRO A 77 5.52 11.56 -10.45
C PRO A 77 6.98 11.19 -10.23
N VAL A 78 7.43 11.13 -8.98
CA VAL A 78 8.80 10.81 -8.58
C VAL A 78 8.80 9.89 -7.35
N PRO A 79 9.86 9.08 -7.13
CA PRO A 79 9.96 8.26 -5.93
C PRO A 79 9.92 9.06 -4.64
N LEU A 80 9.28 8.52 -3.60
CA LEU A 80 9.27 9.10 -2.26
C LEU A 80 10.34 8.44 -1.37
N ILE A 81 10.84 9.18 -0.41
CA ILE A 81 11.85 8.70 0.54
C ILE A 81 11.21 7.70 1.53
N PRO A 82 11.84 6.55 1.83
CA PRO A 82 11.36 5.64 2.88
C PRO A 82 11.24 6.33 4.24
N GLY A 83 10.17 6.01 4.98
CA GLY A 83 9.85 6.61 6.27
C GLY A 83 9.10 7.93 6.19
N VAL A 84 8.88 8.48 4.99
CA VAL A 84 8.06 9.69 4.84
C VAL A 84 6.58 9.36 5.01
N VAL A 85 5.84 10.28 5.62
CA VAL A 85 4.38 10.22 5.74
C VAL A 85 3.77 11.08 4.65
N VAL A 86 2.91 10.50 3.84
CA VAL A 86 2.18 11.22 2.79
C VAL A 86 0.67 11.11 3.02
N PRO A 87 -0.05 12.25 3.14
CA PRO A 87 -1.50 12.24 3.16
C PRO A 87 -2.06 11.87 1.77
N CYS A 88 -2.86 10.81 1.72
CA CYS A 88 -3.41 10.24 0.49
C CYS A 88 -4.94 10.20 0.51
N ARG A 89 -5.53 10.03 -0.65
CA ARG A 89 -6.92 9.65 -0.85
C ARG A 89 -7.02 8.37 -1.68
N PRO A 90 -7.99 7.48 -1.39
CA PRO A 90 -8.10 6.22 -2.11
C PRO A 90 -8.76 6.44 -3.48
N ILE A 91 -8.28 5.73 -4.49
CA ILE A 91 -8.91 5.70 -5.82
C ILE A 91 -9.31 4.28 -6.23
N GLY A 92 -8.86 3.25 -5.50
CA GLY A 92 -9.24 1.87 -5.75
C GLY A 92 -8.45 0.89 -4.90
N ILE A 93 -8.61 -0.38 -5.21
CA ILE A 93 -7.95 -1.48 -4.51
C ILE A 93 -7.66 -2.62 -5.49
N LEU A 94 -6.47 -3.19 -5.42
CA LEU A 94 -6.12 -4.44 -6.10
C LEU A 94 -6.42 -5.60 -5.16
N LYS A 95 -7.36 -6.45 -5.54
CA LYS A 95 -7.67 -7.68 -4.81
C LYS A 95 -6.78 -8.80 -5.29
N MET A 96 -6.18 -9.51 -4.36
CA MET A 96 -5.27 -10.63 -4.63
C MET A 96 -5.43 -11.68 -3.55
N GLU A 97 -4.89 -12.86 -3.84
CA GLU A 97 -4.72 -13.98 -2.91
C GLU A 97 -3.28 -14.47 -3.01
N ASP A 98 -2.72 -14.89 -1.90
CA ASP A 98 -1.42 -15.58 -1.85
C ASP A 98 -1.50 -16.80 -0.92
N GLU A 99 -0.36 -17.41 -0.62
CA GLU A 99 -0.29 -18.59 0.24
C GLU A 99 -0.79 -18.36 1.68
N ALA A 100 -0.88 -17.10 2.13
CA ALA A 100 -1.40 -16.72 3.44
C ALA A 100 -2.90 -16.38 3.43
N GLY A 101 -3.50 -16.19 2.25
CA GLY A 101 -4.93 -15.90 2.08
C GLY A 101 -5.20 -14.62 1.29
N GLU A 102 -6.27 -13.93 1.66
CA GLU A 102 -6.60 -12.65 1.02
C GLU A 102 -5.52 -11.60 1.31
N ASP A 103 -5.05 -10.98 0.23
CA ASP A 103 -4.09 -9.90 0.25
C ASP A 103 -4.60 -8.78 -0.68
N ALA A 104 -4.82 -7.61 -0.14
CA ALA A 104 -5.35 -6.49 -0.90
C ALA A 104 -4.43 -5.28 -0.80
N LYS A 105 -4.28 -4.54 -1.91
CA LYS A 105 -3.43 -3.34 -1.97
C LYS A 105 -4.29 -2.14 -2.33
N VAL A 106 -4.47 -1.21 -1.41
CA VAL A 106 -5.16 0.06 -1.68
C VAL A 106 -4.37 0.87 -2.71
N LEU A 107 -5.04 1.36 -3.75
CA LEU A 107 -4.47 2.28 -4.72
C LEU A 107 -4.83 3.70 -4.34
N ALA A 108 -3.83 4.55 -4.16
CA ALA A 108 -4.01 5.90 -3.67
C ALA A 108 -3.13 6.92 -4.42
N VAL A 109 -3.56 8.16 -4.34
CA VAL A 109 -2.78 9.33 -4.76
C VAL A 109 -2.68 10.32 -3.60
N PRO A 110 -1.66 11.19 -3.55
CA PRO A 110 -1.63 12.26 -2.57
C PRO A 110 -2.89 13.11 -2.62
N VAL A 111 -3.34 13.63 -1.48
CA VAL A 111 -4.45 14.59 -1.45
C VAL A 111 -4.11 15.83 -2.26
N ASP A 112 -5.11 16.49 -2.84
CA ASP A 112 -4.93 17.63 -3.78
C ASP A 112 -4.12 18.79 -3.16
N LYS A 113 -4.19 18.97 -1.84
CA LYS A 113 -3.36 19.96 -1.13
C LYS A 113 -1.86 19.68 -1.25
N VAL A 114 -1.48 18.41 -1.37
CA VAL A 114 -0.08 17.97 -1.52
C VAL A 114 0.30 17.90 -3.00
N LEU A 115 -0.59 17.37 -3.84
CA LEU A 115 -0.32 17.18 -5.26
C LEU A 115 -1.64 17.18 -6.07
N ALA A 116 -1.92 18.28 -6.76
CA ALA A 116 -3.19 18.48 -7.47
C ALA A 116 -3.25 17.86 -8.88
N ILE A 117 -2.13 17.33 -9.41
CA ILE A 117 -2.11 16.82 -10.81
C ILE A 117 -3.00 15.59 -11.03
N TYR A 118 -3.41 14.91 -9.97
CA TYR A 118 -4.25 13.71 -10.03
C TYR A 118 -5.69 13.95 -9.58
N THR A 119 -6.12 15.19 -9.45
CA THR A 119 -7.49 15.56 -9.00
C THR A 119 -8.59 14.89 -9.83
N GLN A 120 -8.34 14.65 -11.13
CA GLN A 120 -9.30 13.99 -12.03
C GLN A 120 -9.39 12.46 -11.81
N TRP A 121 -8.45 11.84 -11.10
CA TRP A 121 -8.46 10.41 -10.84
C TRP A 121 -9.29 10.10 -9.60
N GLN A 122 -10.45 9.51 -9.81
CA GLN A 122 -11.39 9.14 -8.74
C GLN A 122 -11.57 7.62 -8.61
N LYS A 123 -11.20 6.87 -9.64
CA LYS A 123 -11.32 5.40 -9.70
C LYS A 123 -10.20 4.81 -10.56
N PRO A 124 -9.94 3.49 -10.47
CA PRO A 124 -8.85 2.86 -11.22
C PRO A 124 -8.94 3.10 -12.74
N GLU A 125 -10.14 3.10 -13.30
CA GLU A 125 -10.37 3.27 -14.74
C GLU A 125 -9.99 4.66 -15.26
N ASP A 126 -9.77 5.64 -14.38
CA ASP A 126 -9.28 6.97 -14.76
C ASP A 126 -7.77 6.96 -15.07
N LEU A 127 -7.06 5.88 -14.70
CA LEU A 127 -5.67 5.68 -15.05
C LEU A 127 -5.53 5.06 -16.45
N ASN A 128 -4.36 5.25 -17.05
CA ASN A 128 -4.02 4.52 -18.26
C ASN A 128 -4.12 3.00 -18.00
N PRO A 129 -4.88 2.25 -18.85
CA PRO A 129 -5.06 0.80 -18.66
C PRO A 129 -3.74 0.00 -18.60
N LEU A 130 -2.71 0.43 -19.34
CA LEU A 130 -1.40 -0.21 -19.29
C LEU A 130 -0.75 -0.05 -17.90
N ARG A 131 -0.94 1.10 -17.24
CA ARG A 131 -0.41 1.31 -15.89
C ARG A 131 -1.05 0.35 -14.88
N LEU A 132 -2.37 0.17 -14.93
CA LEU A 132 -3.07 -0.80 -14.07
C LEU A 132 -2.57 -2.23 -14.31
N LYS A 133 -2.37 -2.60 -15.59
CA LYS A 133 -1.82 -3.91 -15.96
C LYS A 133 -0.38 -4.08 -15.46
N THR A 134 0.46 -3.05 -15.55
CA THR A 134 1.86 -3.09 -15.06
C THR A 134 1.90 -3.31 -13.55
N ILE A 135 1.03 -2.64 -12.80
CA ILE A 135 0.94 -2.81 -11.33
C ILE A 135 0.48 -4.24 -11.00
N ALA A 136 -0.60 -4.70 -11.62
CA ALA A 136 -1.12 -6.05 -11.40
C ALA A 136 -0.09 -7.13 -11.76
N HIS A 137 0.58 -6.99 -12.91
CA HIS A 137 1.63 -7.90 -13.36
C HIS A 137 2.79 -8.00 -12.37
N PHE A 138 3.23 -6.86 -11.81
CA PHE A 138 4.28 -6.89 -10.79
C PHE A 138 3.89 -7.77 -9.61
N PHE A 139 2.71 -7.55 -9.01
CA PHE A 139 2.28 -8.31 -7.84
C PHE A 139 1.95 -9.76 -8.16
N GLU A 140 1.50 -10.07 -9.38
CA GLU A 140 1.25 -11.44 -9.80
C GLU A 140 2.54 -12.27 -9.92
N HIS A 141 3.68 -11.63 -10.26
CA HIS A 141 4.93 -12.31 -10.61
C HIS A 141 6.11 -12.05 -9.69
N TYR A 142 6.04 -11.09 -8.77
CA TYR A 142 7.21 -10.69 -7.97
C TYR A 142 7.72 -11.77 -7.01
N LYS A 143 6.89 -12.79 -6.69
CA LYS A 143 7.24 -13.95 -5.87
C LYS A 143 7.55 -15.22 -6.67
N ASP A 144 7.50 -15.21 -8.01
CA ASP A 144 7.62 -16.42 -8.85
C ASP A 144 8.92 -17.20 -8.62
N LEU A 145 10.01 -16.52 -8.26
CA LEU A 145 11.31 -17.15 -7.99
C LEU A 145 11.52 -17.53 -6.52
N GLU A 146 10.53 -17.32 -5.67
CA GLU A 146 10.55 -17.70 -4.25
C GLU A 146 9.89 -19.07 -4.06
N PRO A 147 10.61 -20.09 -3.54
CA PRO A 147 10.07 -21.43 -3.36
C PRO A 147 8.82 -21.45 -2.47
N GLY A 148 7.74 -22.07 -2.95
CA GLY A 148 6.47 -22.22 -2.22
C GLY A 148 5.62 -20.96 -2.15
N LYS A 149 6.03 -19.88 -2.79
CA LYS A 149 5.27 -18.64 -2.87
C LYS A 149 4.48 -18.55 -4.18
N TRP A 150 3.31 -17.95 -4.12
CA TRP A 150 2.49 -17.66 -5.28
C TRP A 150 1.59 -16.44 -5.00
N VAL A 151 1.13 -15.80 -6.03
CA VAL A 151 0.14 -14.72 -5.97
C VAL A 151 -0.85 -14.93 -7.11
N LYS A 152 -2.13 -14.70 -6.82
CA LYS A 152 -3.20 -14.65 -7.80
C LYS A 152 -3.89 -13.29 -7.73
N VAL A 153 -3.82 -12.53 -8.80
CA VAL A 153 -4.54 -11.27 -8.93
C VAL A 153 -6.00 -11.56 -9.27
N LEU A 154 -6.93 -11.02 -8.48
CA LEU A 154 -8.37 -11.16 -8.68
C LEU A 154 -8.95 -9.99 -9.50
N GLY A 155 -8.33 -8.82 -9.42
CA GLY A 155 -8.71 -7.64 -10.19
C GLY A 155 -8.77 -6.35 -9.37
N TRP A 156 -9.19 -5.29 -10.06
CA TRP A 156 -9.36 -3.97 -9.47
C TRP A 156 -10.79 -3.73 -9.02
N GLU A 157 -10.95 -3.11 -7.87
CA GLU A 157 -12.23 -2.58 -7.38
C GLU A 157 -12.12 -1.08 -7.13
N GLY A 158 -13.27 -0.41 -7.00
CA GLY A 158 -13.35 1.04 -6.86
C GLY A 158 -12.97 1.57 -5.47
N PRO A 159 -13.04 2.91 -5.28
CA PRO A 159 -12.64 3.56 -4.04
C PRO A 159 -13.45 3.14 -2.82
N GLU A 160 -14.71 2.73 -2.98
CA GLU A 160 -15.55 2.32 -1.83
C GLU A 160 -15.03 1.02 -1.18
N SER A 161 -14.53 0.08 -1.98
CA SER A 161 -13.88 -1.13 -1.46
C SER A 161 -12.57 -0.80 -0.74
N ALA A 162 -11.79 0.16 -1.26
CA ALA A 162 -10.58 0.65 -0.60
C ALA A 162 -10.90 1.33 0.74
N LYS A 163 -11.93 2.16 0.79
CA LYS A 163 -12.38 2.81 2.03
C LYS A 163 -12.81 1.79 3.09
N LYS A 164 -13.54 0.77 2.65
CA LYS A 164 -13.95 -0.33 3.55
C LYS A 164 -12.75 -1.06 4.13
N GLU A 165 -11.76 -1.41 3.32
CA GLU A 165 -10.51 -2.06 3.78
C GLU A 165 -9.80 -1.23 4.85
N ILE A 166 -9.69 0.09 4.65
CA ILE A 166 -9.06 1.00 5.62
C ILE A 166 -9.85 1.03 6.93
N LEU A 167 -11.19 1.15 6.88
CA LEU A 167 -12.04 1.20 8.07
C LEU A 167 -12.03 -0.12 8.84
N ASP A 168 -12.09 -1.25 8.14
CA ASP A 168 -12.00 -2.59 8.75
C ASP A 168 -10.62 -2.77 9.41
N GLY A 169 -9.55 -2.33 8.74
CA GLY A 169 -8.20 -2.37 9.28
C GLY A 169 -8.04 -1.56 10.57
N ILE A 170 -8.61 -0.36 10.63
CA ILE A 170 -8.61 0.48 11.85
C ILE A 170 -9.40 -0.22 12.96
N ALA A 171 -10.60 -0.73 12.67
CA ALA A 171 -11.43 -1.42 13.64
C ALA A 171 -10.76 -2.68 14.21
N ASN A 172 -10.04 -3.43 13.39
CA ASN A 172 -9.26 -4.59 13.82
C ASN A 172 -8.11 -4.19 14.74
N TYR A 173 -7.40 -3.13 14.39
CA TYR A 173 -6.31 -2.59 15.21
C TYR A 173 -6.84 -2.16 16.60
N ASP A 174 -7.94 -1.41 16.65
CA ASP A 174 -8.56 -0.93 17.90
C ASP A 174 -9.00 -2.09 18.81
N LYS A 175 -9.61 -3.12 18.22
CA LYS A 175 -9.98 -4.35 18.96
C LYS A 175 -8.77 -5.06 19.58
N GLN A 176 -7.67 -5.12 18.87
CA GLN A 176 -6.45 -5.82 19.34
C GLN A 176 -5.70 -5.02 20.40
N HIS A 177 -5.75 -3.69 20.35
CA HIS A 177 -5.00 -2.81 21.25
C HIS A 177 -5.87 -2.16 22.36
N GLY A 178 -7.14 -2.52 22.44
CA GLY A 178 -8.04 -2.11 23.54
C GLY A 178 -8.39 -0.62 23.54
N ALA A 179 -8.46 -0.01 22.35
CA ALA A 179 -8.88 1.38 22.18
C ALA A 179 -10.40 1.51 22.00
#